data_1ab3aa148e9a912e463d80c6c383a6b9
#
_entry.id   1ab3aa148e9a912e463d80c6c383a6b9
#
_cell.length_a   1.000
_cell.length_b   1.000
_cell.length_c   1.000
_cell.angle_alpha   90.00
_cell.angle_beta   90.00
_cell.angle_gamma   90.00
#
_symmetry.space_group_name_H-M   'P 1'
#
loop_
_entity.id
_entity.type
_entity.pdbx_description
1 polymer ?
#
loop_
_entity_poly.entity_id
_entity_poly.type
_entity_poly.pdbx_seq_one_letter_code
_entity_poly.pdbx_strand_id
1 'polypeptide(L)'
;MGSLKAGMEIFDEQGRRCVVEIAHEIVTPPTAYRITFDDDSTIDADAEHLWLTFSASELSALTRRDPEWRRARRAKRPSKVGGKKSALFTISIAARNRLRHAVLAEPRGTVRTTTELARTLRTPSGRANHAIPVAKTLELPERELPFDPYLLGLWLGDGTARDGRVSSADHAILDAFRAAGHTVRHLANYDYRVHGLTRTLRGLGVLGHKHVPASYLRASQDQRLALLQGLMDTDGTVAKHSGAAEFTTTSSTLRDAVQELIVSLGWKARAREGRAKLHGKDCGPKWTFKWVADRPVFRLERKRRVQRLACRRTTRFRYLVACDEIMPVPMRCITVDSASGLFLAGRAMIPTHNTWALEAEPLRYIQTVPGFGGVMFRRTSVQVLNKGGMWDESFTIYPHLRAESNITRLEWTFPPHSNRIRFGHMEHEKTRFDWQGAQIPYIGWDELTHFTEEQFFYMLSRNRSTCGVRPYVRATTNPDADSWVANFISWWIHPETGLPIPEIVPALSACP
;
A
#
# COMPACT_ATOMS: atom_id res chain seq x y z
N MET A 1 0.18 12.07 -7.68
CA MET A 1 1.62 12.14 -7.34
C MET A 1 2.24 13.48 -7.77
N GLY A 2 2.04 13.98 -9.00
CA GLY A 2 2.71 15.19 -9.51
C GLY A 2 2.55 16.49 -8.69
N SER A 3 1.47 16.62 -7.93
CA SER A 3 1.23 17.81 -7.07
C SER A 3 1.82 17.72 -5.67
N LEU A 4 2.37 16.56 -5.26
CA LEU A 4 2.97 16.41 -3.94
C LEU A 4 4.25 17.23 -3.81
N LYS A 5 4.45 17.82 -2.62
CA LYS A 5 5.63 18.61 -2.26
C LYS A 5 6.13 18.19 -0.89
N ALA A 6 7.40 18.44 -0.61
CA ALA A 6 7.95 18.26 0.73
C ALA A 6 7.13 19.07 1.76
N GLY A 7 6.95 18.51 2.94
CA GLY A 7 6.11 19.05 4.02
C GLY A 7 4.62 18.72 3.92
N MET A 8 4.15 18.08 2.84
CA MET A 8 2.75 17.65 2.74
C MET A 8 2.49 16.39 3.57
N GLU A 9 1.36 16.36 4.28
CA GLU A 9 0.89 15.18 5.00
C GLU A 9 0.18 14.19 4.07
N ILE A 10 0.54 12.92 4.19
CA ILE A 10 -0.11 11.76 3.57
C ILE A 10 -0.31 10.66 4.61
N PHE A 11 -0.62 9.43 4.21
CA PHE A 11 -0.87 8.33 5.14
C PHE A 11 0.01 7.13 4.83
N ASP A 12 0.47 6.45 5.89
CA ASP A 12 1.14 5.16 5.84
C ASP A 12 0.12 3.99 5.74
N GLU A 13 0.61 2.76 5.58
CA GLU A 13 -0.22 1.57 5.49
C GLU A 13 -0.94 1.21 6.80
N GLN A 14 -0.51 1.78 7.93
CA GLN A 14 -1.19 1.64 9.21
C GLN A 14 -2.35 2.65 9.36
N GLY A 15 -2.49 3.58 8.41
CA GLY A 15 -3.49 4.65 8.43
C GLY A 15 -3.05 5.87 9.22
N ARG A 16 -1.81 5.93 9.67
CA ARG A 16 -1.25 7.06 10.41
C ARG A 16 -0.75 8.12 9.44
N ARG A 17 -0.75 9.37 9.89
CA ARG A 17 -0.17 10.45 9.11
C ARG A 17 1.35 10.29 9.02
N CYS A 18 1.88 10.55 7.86
CA CYS A 18 3.30 10.70 7.61
C CYS A 18 3.52 11.91 6.70
N VAL A 19 4.72 12.44 6.72
CA VAL A 19 5.10 13.65 5.98
C VAL A 19 5.92 13.24 4.77
N VAL A 20 5.67 13.90 3.65
CA VAL A 20 6.55 13.83 2.49
C VAL A 20 7.81 14.62 2.83
N GLU A 21 8.92 13.95 3.06
CA GLU A 21 10.21 14.60 3.29
C GLU A 21 10.78 15.15 1.98
N ILE A 22 10.74 14.32 0.92
CA ILE A 22 11.25 14.68 -0.39
C ILE A 22 10.22 14.31 -1.47
N ALA A 23 9.96 15.23 -2.36
CA ALA A 23 9.22 14.98 -3.60
C ALA A 23 10.22 15.03 -4.76
N HIS A 24 10.70 13.85 -5.19
CA HIS A 24 11.69 13.74 -6.27
C HIS A 24 11.15 14.29 -7.59
N GLU A 25 12.00 14.51 -8.55
CA GLU A 25 11.60 14.97 -9.88
C GLU A 25 10.64 13.99 -10.57
N ILE A 26 9.83 14.53 -11.47
CA ILE A 26 8.96 13.72 -12.32
C ILE A 26 9.81 13.18 -13.46
N VAL A 27 9.92 11.86 -13.55
CA VAL A 27 10.66 11.19 -14.61
C VAL A 27 9.73 10.28 -15.42
N THR A 28 10.04 10.07 -16.69
CA THR A 28 9.37 9.05 -17.50
C THR A 28 10.30 7.85 -17.54
N PRO A 29 9.98 6.73 -16.87
CA PRO A 29 10.84 5.56 -16.84
C PRO A 29 10.90 4.89 -18.21
N PRO A 30 11.96 4.13 -18.54
CA PRO A 30 12.07 3.44 -19.83
C PRO A 30 11.00 2.34 -20.00
N THR A 31 10.56 1.73 -18.91
CA THR A 31 9.55 0.67 -18.90
C THR A 31 8.60 0.88 -17.73
N ALA A 32 7.31 0.82 -18.01
CA ALA A 32 6.25 1.00 -17.03
C ALA A 32 5.23 -0.15 -17.10
N TYR A 33 4.64 -0.48 -15.97
CA TYR A 33 3.62 -1.53 -15.84
C TYR A 33 2.36 -1.00 -15.20
N ARG A 34 1.21 -1.50 -15.65
CA ARG A 34 -0.06 -1.36 -14.95
C ARG A 34 -0.34 -2.61 -14.15
N ILE A 35 -0.36 -2.47 -12.84
CA ILE A 35 -0.72 -3.53 -11.91
C ILE A 35 -2.22 -3.45 -11.66
N THR A 36 -2.93 -4.57 -11.87
CA THR A 36 -4.36 -4.71 -11.60
C THR A 36 -4.58 -5.66 -10.44
N PHE A 37 -5.42 -5.28 -9.50
CA PHE A 37 -5.76 -6.08 -8.32
C PHE A 37 -7.14 -6.74 -8.44
N ASP A 38 -7.42 -7.69 -7.53
CA ASP A 38 -8.66 -8.48 -7.51
C ASP A 38 -9.92 -7.68 -7.14
N ASP A 39 -9.77 -6.43 -6.75
CA ASP A 39 -10.85 -5.46 -6.54
C ASP A 39 -11.01 -4.47 -7.71
N ASP A 40 -10.39 -4.77 -8.85
CA ASP A 40 -10.33 -3.98 -10.08
C ASP A 40 -9.61 -2.61 -9.91
N SER A 41 -8.97 -2.36 -8.76
CA SER A 41 -8.10 -1.19 -8.60
C SER A 41 -6.81 -1.37 -9.40
N THR A 42 -6.26 -0.27 -9.88
CA THR A 42 -5.03 -0.25 -10.66
C THR A 42 -4.04 0.77 -10.13
N ILE A 43 -2.77 0.52 -10.38
CA ILE A 43 -1.69 1.46 -10.16
C ILE A 43 -0.62 1.28 -11.23
N ASP A 44 -0.12 2.37 -11.77
CA ASP A 44 0.96 2.37 -12.74
C ASP A 44 2.29 2.56 -11.99
N ALA A 45 3.28 1.75 -12.31
CA ALA A 45 4.57 1.76 -11.64
C ALA A 45 5.71 1.50 -12.62
N ASP A 46 6.89 1.99 -12.27
CA ASP A 46 8.16 1.69 -12.92
C ASP A 46 8.50 0.20 -12.80
N ALA A 47 9.28 -0.31 -13.75
CA ALA A 47 9.76 -1.70 -13.78
C ALA A 47 10.52 -2.11 -12.51
N GLU A 48 11.32 -1.20 -11.96
CA GLU A 48 12.16 -1.41 -10.78
C GLU A 48 11.46 -0.95 -9.47
N HIS A 49 10.24 -0.43 -9.54
CA HIS A 49 9.49 -0.03 -8.35
C HIS A 49 9.31 -1.21 -7.40
N LEU A 50 9.54 -0.97 -6.11
CA LEU A 50 9.53 -1.99 -5.08
C LEU A 50 8.15 -2.14 -4.42
N TRP A 51 7.80 -3.39 -4.13
CA TRP A 51 6.53 -3.77 -3.52
C TRP A 51 6.78 -4.72 -2.36
N LEU A 52 6.26 -4.40 -1.18
CA LEU A 52 6.16 -5.38 -0.10
C LEU A 52 5.00 -6.32 -0.40
N THR A 53 5.30 -7.53 -0.84
CA THR A 53 4.31 -8.52 -1.25
C THR A 53 4.41 -9.82 -0.47
N PHE A 54 3.31 -10.53 -0.43
CA PHE A 54 3.20 -11.86 0.13
C PHE A 54 2.92 -12.86 -0.97
N SER A 55 3.78 -13.84 -1.13
CA SER A 55 3.55 -14.96 -2.06
C SER A 55 2.44 -15.90 -1.56
N ALA A 56 1.91 -16.73 -2.45
CA ALA A 56 0.90 -17.74 -2.10
C ALA A 56 1.37 -18.68 -1.00
N SER A 57 2.67 -19.02 -0.94
CA SER A 57 3.27 -19.83 0.12
C SER A 57 3.30 -19.11 1.47
N GLU A 58 3.73 -17.85 1.50
CA GLU A 58 3.76 -17.00 2.70
C GLU A 58 2.35 -16.77 3.25
N LEU A 59 1.39 -16.45 2.38
CA LEU A 59 -0.01 -16.32 2.74
C LEU A 59 -0.60 -17.63 3.31
N SER A 60 -0.19 -18.77 2.79
CA SER A 60 -0.62 -20.07 3.30
C SER A 60 -0.01 -20.35 4.69
N ALA A 61 1.22 -19.90 4.92
CA ALA A 61 1.87 -20.00 6.23
C ALA A 61 1.16 -19.13 7.27
N LEU A 62 0.81 -17.87 6.93
CA LEU A 62 0.00 -16.98 7.78
C LEU A 62 -1.34 -17.62 8.17
N THR A 63 -2.04 -18.20 7.19
CA THR A 63 -3.34 -18.85 7.44
C THR A 63 -3.22 -20.05 8.39
N ARG A 64 -2.16 -20.86 8.26
CA ARG A 64 -1.95 -22.02 9.15
C ARG A 64 -1.68 -21.61 10.60
N ARG A 65 -1.27 -20.39 10.85
CA ARG A 65 -1.00 -19.82 12.19
C ARG A 65 -2.22 -19.20 12.83
N ASP A 66 -3.22 -18.82 12.05
CA ASP A 66 -4.46 -18.23 12.56
C ASP A 66 -5.16 -19.19 13.54
N PRO A 67 -5.36 -18.78 14.81
CA PRO A 67 -6.01 -19.63 15.82
C PRO A 67 -7.45 -20.00 15.44
N GLU A 68 -8.20 -19.08 14.81
CA GLU A 68 -9.58 -19.34 14.39
C GLU A 68 -9.64 -20.37 13.25
N TRP A 69 -8.73 -20.25 12.27
CA TRP A 69 -8.62 -21.24 11.21
C TRP A 69 -8.27 -22.64 11.76
N ARG A 70 -7.36 -22.70 12.76
CA ARG A 70 -7.02 -23.97 13.42
C ARG A 70 -8.23 -24.58 14.13
N ARG A 71 -9.03 -23.76 14.84
CA ARG A 71 -10.26 -24.20 15.51
C ARG A 71 -11.28 -24.70 14.49
N ALA A 72 -11.55 -23.93 13.42
CA ALA A 72 -12.49 -24.29 12.37
C ALA A 72 -12.10 -25.58 11.63
N ARG A 73 -10.80 -25.80 11.40
CA ARG A 73 -10.29 -27.04 10.77
C ARG A 73 -10.37 -28.25 11.70
N ARG A 74 -10.17 -28.06 13.01
CA ARG A 74 -10.36 -29.13 14.02
C ARG A 74 -11.83 -29.55 14.11
N ALA A 75 -12.75 -28.60 14.10
CA ALA A 75 -14.20 -28.83 14.13
C ALA A 75 -14.74 -29.57 12.88
N LYS A 76 -14.09 -29.40 11.72
CA LYS A 76 -14.47 -30.08 10.46
C LYS A 76 -13.84 -31.45 10.25
N ARG A 77 -12.99 -31.96 11.16
CA ARG A 77 -12.48 -33.33 11.08
C ARG A 77 -13.59 -34.27 11.56
N PRO A 78 -14.09 -35.18 10.72
CA PRO A 78 -14.99 -36.23 11.20
C PRO A 78 -14.24 -37.03 12.26
N SER A 79 -14.90 -37.30 13.38
CA SER A 79 -14.46 -38.22 14.39
C SER A 79 -14.33 -39.60 13.73
N LYS A 80 -13.13 -40.02 13.36
CA LYS A 80 -12.88 -41.38 12.91
C LYS A 80 -12.90 -42.30 14.14
N VAL A 81 -14.06 -42.87 14.39
CA VAL A 81 -14.15 -44.11 15.16
C VAL A 81 -13.80 -45.23 14.19
N GLY A 82 -12.73 -45.94 14.48
CA GLY A 82 -12.39 -47.24 13.91
C GLY A 82 -11.83 -47.25 12.47
N GLY A 83 -10.53 -47.45 12.31
CA GLY A 83 -9.94 -47.75 11.00
C GLY A 83 -8.40 -47.74 11.01
N LYS A 84 -7.84 -48.88 10.68
CA LYS A 84 -6.44 -49.30 10.57
C LYS A 84 -5.40 -48.20 10.40
N LYS A 85 -4.36 -48.22 11.24
CA LYS A 85 -3.14 -47.39 11.11
C LYS A 85 -2.44 -47.75 9.80
N SER A 86 -2.54 -46.87 8.80
CA SER A 86 -1.65 -46.92 7.65
C SER A 86 -0.29 -46.36 8.08
N ALA A 87 0.76 -47.08 7.71
CA ALA A 87 2.15 -46.72 7.97
C ALA A 87 2.46 -45.39 7.30
N LEU A 88 2.39 -44.31 8.05
CA LEU A 88 2.72 -42.98 7.61
C LEU A 88 4.08 -42.58 8.15
N PHE A 89 5.02 -42.47 7.24
CA PHE A 89 6.24 -41.66 7.26
C PHE A 89 6.59 -41.08 8.64
N THR A 90 7.51 -41.73 9.33
CA THR A 90 8.09 -41.26 10.57
C THR A 90 9.11 -40.17 10.22
N ILE A 91 8.65 -38.91 10.06
CA ILE A 91 9.55 -37.79 10.02
C ILE A 91 10.31 -37.74 11.34
N SER A 92 11.64 -37.75 11.29
CA SER A 92 12.49 -37.73 12.49
C SER A 92 12.16 -36.53 13.37
N ILE A 93 12.31 -36.64 14.68
CA ILE A 93 12.08 -35.57 15.67
C ILE A 93 12.89 -34.32 15.31
N ALA A 94 14.13 -34.50 14.79
CA ALA A 94 14.99 -33.40 14.34
C ALA A 94 14.44 -32.68 13.10
N ALA A 95 13.82 -33.40 12.15
CA ALA A 95 13.16 -32.78 10.99
C ALA A 95 11.85 -32.09 11.41
N ARG A 96 11.12 -32.67 12.38
CA ARG A 96 9.93 -32.03 12.96
C ARG A 96 10.25 -30.78 13.75
N ASN A 97 11.38 -30.74 14.47
CA ASN A 97 11.86 -29.57 15.19
C ASN A 97 12.41 -28.51 14.23
N ARG A 98 13.15 -28.85 13.17
CA ARG A 98 13.55 -27.92 12.11
C ARG A 98 12.34 -27.30 11.39
N LEU A 99 11.32 -28.09 11.08
CA LEU A 99 10.03 -27.60 10.56
C LEU A 99 9.29 -26.72 11.57
N ARG A 100 9.39 -26.98 12.88
CA ARG A 100 8.82 -26.12 13.93
C ARG A 100 9.57 -24.77 14.01
N HIS A 101 10.90 -24.75 13.94
CA HIS A 101 11.67 -23.51 13.97
C HIS A 101 11.50 -22.69 12.68
N ALA A 102 11.47 -23.32 11.50
CA ALA A 102 11.14 -22.66 10.24
C ALA A 102 9.68 -22.12 10.19
N VAL A 103 8.80 -22.70 11.03
CA VAL A 103 7.39 -22.29 11.20
C VAL A 103 7.24 -21.14 12.21
N LEU A 104 8.28 -20.77 12.98
CA LEU A 104 8.16 -19.81 14.08
C LEU A 104 8.49 -18.34 13.67
N ALA A 105 9.18 -18.11 12.54
CA ALA A 105 9.31 -16.74 12.04
C ALA A 105 7.98 -16.27 11.43
N GLU A 106 7.45 -15.11 11.84
CA GLU A 106 6.28 -14.52 11.20
C GLU A 106 6.61 -14.23 9.73
N PRO A 107 5.77 -14.66 8.76
CA PRO A 107 5.97 -14.26 7.37
C PRO A 107 5.77 -12.73 7.31
N ARG A 108 6.85 -12.02 7.07
CA ARG A 108 6.87 -10.55 7.02
C ARG A 108 6.63 -10.00 5.62
N GLY A 109 6.38 -10.88 4.63
CA GLY A 109 6.37 -10.53 3.22
C GLY A 109 7.79 -10.46 2.65
N THR A 110 7.88 -10.23 1.36
CA THR A 110 9.15 -10.08 0.64
C THR A 110 9.03 -8.89 -0.31
N VAL A 111 10.08 -8.09 -0.36
CA VAL A 111 10.19 -6.98 -1.32
C VAL A 111 10.51 -7.56 -2.70
N ARG A 112 9.79 -7.10 -3.73
CA ARG A 112 9.94 -7.52 -5.13
C ARG A 112 9.80 -6.33 -6.05
N THR A 113 10.54 -6.33 -7.16
CA THR A 113 10.34 -5.34 -8.22
C THR A 113 9.06 -5.62 -9.02
N THR A 114 8.55 -4.61 -9.70
CA THR A 114 7.41 -4.78 -10.61
C THR A 114 7.70 -5.84 -11.68
N THR A 115 8.91 -5.85 -12.23
CA THR A 115 9.37 -6.84 -13.20
C THR A 115 9.32 -8.26 -12.64
N GLU A 116 9.78 -8.47 -11.41
CA GLU A 116 9.71 -9.78 -10.74
C GLU A 116 8.26 -10.22 -10.52
N LEU A 117 7.39 -9.29 -10.12
CA LEU A 117 5.96 -9.57 -9.95
C LEU A 117 5.31 -9.99 -11.27
N ALA A 118 5.63 -9.31 -12.39
CA ALA A 118 5.12 -9.65 -13.70
C ALA A 118 5.53 -11.07 -14.13
N ARG A 119 6.81 -11.43 -13.93
CA ARG A 119 7.35 -12.76 -14.27
C ARG A 119 6.78 -13.89 -13.42
N THR A 120 6.43 -13.61 -12.17
CA THR A 120 5.99 -14.62 -11.19
C THR A 120 4.53 -14.46 -10.75
N LEU A 121 3.72 -13.78 -11.56
CA LEU A 121 2.35 -13.38 -11.25
C LEU A 121 1.45 -14.56 -10.87
N ARG A 122 1.67 -15.73 -11.45
CA ARG A 122 0.87 -16.93 -11.22
C ARG A 122 1.69 -18.06 -10.62
N THR A 123 1.07 -18.81 -9.73
CA THR A 123 1.63 -20.09 -9.28
C THR A 123 1.56 -21.14 -10.40
N PRO A 124 2.31 -22.25 -10.31
CA PRO A 124 2.19 -23.36 -11.29
C PRO A 124 0.76 -23.88 -11.45
N SER A 125 -0.10 -23.72 -10.43
CA SER A 125 -1.52 -24.09 -10.49
C SER A 125 -2.44 -23.01 -11.05
N GLY A 126 -1.89 -21.92 -11.63
CA GLY A 126 -2.63 -20.82 -12.26
C GLY A 126 -3.25 -19.80 -11.29
N ARG A 127 -3.06 -19.93 -9.98
CA ARG A 127 -3.60 -18.99 -8.98
C ARG A 127 -2.73 -17.74 -8.90
N ALA A 128 -3.33 -16.61 -8.45
CA ALA A 128 -2.57 -15.42 -8.11
C ALA A 128 -1.48 -15.74 -7.08
N ASN A 129 -0.24 -15.39 -7.38
CA ASN A 129 0.92 -15.70 -6.54
C ASN A 129 1.24 -14.60 -5.54
N HIS A 130 0.93 -13.34 -5.86
CA HIS A 130 1.31 -12.19 -5.04
C HIS A 130 0.10 -11.44 -4.52
N ALA A 131 0.23 -10.93 -3.31
CA ALA A 131 -0.76 -10.04 -2.72
C ALA A 131 -0.09 -9.00 -1.83
N ILE A 132 -0.71 -7.82 -1.72
CA ILE A 132 -0.32 -6.76 -0.81
C ILE A 132 -1.36 -6.60 0.29
N PRO A 133 -1.00 -6.19 1.51
CA PRO A 133 -1.96 -5.91 2.57
C PRO A 133 -2.92 -4.79 2.17
N VAL A 134 -4.16 -4.86 2.63
CA VAL A 134 -5.07 -3.71 2.61
C VAL A 134 -4.64 -2.75 3.72
N ALA A 135 -4.60 -1.46 3.43
CA ALA A 135 -4.31 -0.43 4.41
C ALA A 135 -5.26 -0.50 5.60
N LYS A 136 -4.80 -0.14 6.78
CA LYS A 136 -5.66 -0.01 7.95
C LYS A 136 -6.54 1.24 7.84
N THR A 137 -7.49 1.38 8.75
CA THR A 137 -8.34 2.56 8.85
C THR A 137 -7.50 3.81 9.04
N LEU A 138 -7.75 4.86 8.26
CA LEU A 138 -7.06 6.14 8.43
C LEU A 138 -7.36 6.75 9.79
N GLU A 139 -6.31 7.16 10.50
CA GLU A 139 -6.38 7.86 11.77
C GLU A 139 -6.57 9.36 11.52
N LEU A 140 -7.81 9.79 11.48
CA LEU A 140 -8.20 11.18 11.31
C LEU A 140 -8.82 11.72 12.60
N PRO A 141 -8.62 13.01 12.93
CA PRO A 141 -9.16 13.61 14.15
C PRO A 141 -10.68 13.69 14.08
N GLU A 142 -11.29 13.69 15.24
CA GLU A 142 -12.68 14.07 15.38
C GLU A 142 -12.88 15.53 14.92
N ARG A 143 -13.97 15.77 14.21
CA ARG A 143 -14.32 17.11 13.71
C ARG A 143 -15.65 17.55 14.26
N GLU A 144 -15.74 18.82 14.57
CA GLU A 144 -17.02 19.46 14.77
C GLU A 144 -17.72 19.58 13.40
N LEU A 145 -18.78 18.79 13.21
CA LEU A 145 -19.52 18.71 11.98
C LEU A 145 -20.85 19.45 12.13
N PRO A 146 -21.27 20.27 11.12
CA PRO A 146 -22.49 21.07 11.23
C PRO A 146 -23.77 20.25 11.34
N PHE A 147 -23.71 18.95 10.99
CA PHE A 147 -24.83 18.03 11.03
C PHE A 147 -24.37 16.61 11.34
N ASP A 148 -25.19 15.85 12.05
CA ASP A 148 -24.87 14.45 12.39
C ASP A 148 -24.55 13.63 11.15
N PRO A 149 -23.40 12.91 11.11
CA PRO A 149 -22.98 12.15 9.94
C PRO A 149 -23.95 11.05 9.54
N TYR A 150 -24.56 10.35 10.50
CA TYR A 150 -25.51 9.28 10.21
C TYR A 150 -26.77 9.84 9.55
N LEU A 151 -27.31 10.94 10.08
CA LEU A 151 -28.50 11.60 9.53
C LEU A 151 -28.25 12.19 8.14
N LEU A 152 -27.02 12.71 7.91
CA LEU A 152 -26.61 13.14 6.58
C LEU A 152 -26.60 11.95 5.61
N GLY A 153 -26.05 10.81 6.03
CA GLY A 153 -26.06 9.58 5.24
C GLY A 153 -27.46 9.09 4.89
N LEU A 154 -28.39 9.11 5.85
CA LEU A 154 -29.80 8.79 5.63
C LEU A 154 -30.44 9.71 4.58
N TRP A 155 -30.19 11.02 4.68
CA TRP A 155 -30.73 11.98 3.71
C TRP A 155 -30.06 11.85 2.33
N LEU A 156 -28.79 11.57 2.27
CA LEU A 156 -28.09 11.35 0.98
C LEU A 156 -28.66 10.15 0.22
N GLY A 157 -29.14 9.11 0.89
CA GLY A 157 -29.88 8.01 0.27
C GLY A 157 -31.33 8.42 -0.02
N ASP A 158 -32.19 8.40 0.99
CA ASP A 158 -33.63 8.52 0.87
C ASP A 158 -34.15 9.98 0.81
N GLY A 159 -33.32 11.00 0.88
CA GLY A 159 -33.72 12.40 0.85
C GLY A 159 -34.04 12.93 -0.54
N THR A 160 -34.90 13.94 -0.62
CA THR A 160 -35.19 14.69 -1.84
C THR A 160 -34.10 15.74 -2.11
N ALA A 161 -33.54 15.76 -3.31
CA ALA A 161 -32.45 16.70 -3.64
C ALA A 161 -32.84 18.18 -3.56
N ARG A 162 -34.13 18.50 -3.65
CA ARG A 162 -34.66 19.88 -3.69
C ARG A 162 -34.83 20.51 -2.31
N ASP A 163 -35.09 19.71 -1.30
CA ASP A 163 -35.41 20.17 0.05
C ASP A 163 -35.06 19.13 1.15
N GLY A 164 -35.44 19.40 2.40
CA GLY A 164 -35.19 18.52 3.54
C GLY A 164 -36.23 17.42 3.71
N ARG A 165 -36.92 16.96 2.66
CA ARG A 165 -37.80 15.79 2.74
C ARG A 165 -37.02 14.50 2.69
N VAL A 166 -37.56 13.48 3.35
CA VAL A 166 -37.04 12.11 3.34
C VAL A 166 -38.21 11.21 2.91
N SER A 167 -37.97 10.35 1.92
CA SER A 167 -38.95 9.39 1.41
C SER A 167 -38.58 7.99 1.89
N SER A 168 -39.26 7.48 2.91
CA SER A 168 -38.96 6.16 3.47
C SER A 168 -40.16 5.43 3.94
N ALA A 169 -40.24 4.13 3.63
CA ALA A 169 -41.19 3.20 4.19
C ALA A 169 -40.73 2.63 5.55
N ASP A 170 -39.48 2.83 5.92
CA ASP A 170 -38.89 2.31 7.17
C ASP A 170 -38.98 3.38 8.27
N HIS A 171 -39.90 3.17 9.22
CA HIS A 171 -40.09 4.11 10.33
C HIS A 171 -38.83 4.28 11.20
N ALA A 172 -37.96 3.28 11.29
CA ALA A 172 -36.72 3.39 12.06
C ALA A 172 -35.76 4.48 11.51
N ILE A 173 -35.83 4.78 10.20
CA ILE A 173 -35.08 5.92 9.60
C ILE A 173 -35.63 7.25 10.11
N LEU A 174 -36.99 7.36 10.19
CA LEU A 174 -37.63 8.57 10.69
C LEU A 174 -37.41 8.76 12.21
N ASP A 175 -37.38 7.65 12.95
CA ASP A 175 -37.12 7.64 14.38
C ASP A 175 -35.69 8.10 14.70
N ALA A 176 -34.71 7.85 13.81
CA ALA A 176 -33.38 8.38 13.97
C ALA A 176 -33.35 9.92 13.93
N PHE A 177 -34.12 10.55 13.04
CA PHE A 177 -34.27 12.02 13.03
C PHE A 177 -34.97 12.53 14.27
N ARG A 178 -36.02 11.84 14.76
CA ARG A 178 -36.75 12.20 16.00
C ARG A 178 -35.83 12.10 17.21
N ALA A 179 -35.08 11.01 17.33
CA ALA A 179 -34.12 10.79 18.42
C ALA A 179 -33.03 11.87 18.47
N ALA A 180 -32.68 12.46 17.34
CA ALA A 180 -31.75 13.60 17.25
C ALA A 180 -32.43 14.96 17.48
N GLY A 181 -33.71 14.98 17.91
CA GLY A 181 -34.42 16.20 18.25
C GLY A 181 -35.15 16.89 17.08
N HIS A 182 -35.20 16.27 15.89
CA HIS A 182 -35.89 16.85 14.76
C HIS A 182 -37.38 16.54 14.79
N THR A 183 -38.25 17.52 14.52
CA THR A 183 -39.66 17.30 14.28
C THR A 183 -39.87 16.73 12.88
N VAL A 184 -40.47 15.54 12.79
CA VAL A 184 -40.77 14.85 11.53
C VAL A 184 -42.26 14.84 11.29
N ARG A 185 -42.71 15.51 10.20
CA ARG A 185 -44.14 15.59 9.81
C ARG A 185 -44.36 14.75 8.56
N HIS A 186 -45.34 13.86 8.60
CA HIS A 186 -45.83 13.14 7.44
C HIS A 186 -46.49 14.10 6.44
N LEU A 187 -46.26 13.94 5.16
CA LEU A 187 -46.84 14.72 4.08
C LEU A 187 -47.83 13.90 3.26
N ALA A 188 -47.36 12.94 2.50
CA ALA A 188 -48.16 12.04 1.70
C ALA A 188 -47.35 10.77 1.38
N ASN A 189 -48.01 9.63 1.24
CA ASN A 189 -47.38 8.33 0.96
C ASN A 189 -46.20 8.03 1.91
N TYR A 190 -45.01 7.94 1.39
CA TYR A 190 -43.78 7.71 2.16
C TYR A 190 -42.93 8.99 2.35
N ASP A 191 -43.49 10.17 2.02
CA ASP A 191 -42.79 11.46 2.12
C ASP A 191 -43.00 12.11 3.47
N TYR A 192 -41.90 12.52 4.08
CA TYR A 192 -41.86 13.19 5.38
C TYR A 192 -40.99 14.44 5.31
N ARG A 193 -41.44 15.51 5.94
CA ARG A 193 -40.68 16.75 6.14
C ARG A 193 -39.97 16.70 7.49
N VAL A 194 -38.66 16.92 7.47
CA VAL A 194 -37.86 17.09 8.68
C VAL A 194 -37.59 18.57 8.88
N HIS A 195 -38.10 19.13 10.00
CA HIS A 195 -37.99 20.55 10.28
C HIS A 195 -36.55 20.98 10.46
N GLY A 196 -36.18 22.14 9.94
CA GLY A 196 -34.84 22.70 10.01
C GLY A 196 -33.84 22.10 9.00
N LEU A 197 -34.07 20.87 8.51
CA LEU A 197 -33.13 20.14 7.69
C LEU A 197 -32.77 20.86 6.39
N THR A 198 -33.73 21.49 5.71
CA THR A 198 -33.47 22.26 4.47
C THR A 198 -32.44 23.38 4.67
N ARG A 199 -32.48 24.08 5.82
CA ARG A 199 -31.52 25.14 6.13
C ARG A 199 -30.11 24.54 6.32
N THR A 200 -30.00 23.49 7.09
CA THR A 200 -28.76 22.77 7.36
C THR A 200 -28.11 22.25 6.06
N LEU A 201 -28.91 21.57 5.22
CA LEU A 201 -28.44 21.02 3.95
C LEU A 201 -28.01 22.11 2.94
N ARG A 202 -28.70 23.26 2.97
CA ARG A 202 -28.28 24.42 2.16
C ARG A 202 -26.94 24.98 2.66
N GLY A 203 -26.75 25.08 3.97
CA GLY A 203 -25.46 25.49 4.55
C GLY A 203 -24.32 24.53 4.21
N LEU A 204 -24.60 23.26 4.07
CA LEU A 204 -23.65 22.23 3.62
C LEU A 204 -23.41 22.22 2.10
N GLY A 205 -24.20 22.97 1.31
CA GLY A 205 -24.09 23.00 -0.14
C GLY A 205 -24.56 21.73 -0.86
N VAL A 206 -25.30 20.83 -0.19
CA VAL A 206 -25.69 19.52 -0.73
C VAL A 206 -27.06 19.49 -1.41
N LEU A 207 -27.85 20.56 -1.27
CA LEU A 207 -29.12 20.69 -1.99
C LEU A 207 -28.91 20.91 -3.49
N GLY A 208 -29.74 20.28 -4.30
CA GLY A 208 -29.64 20.30 -5.77
C GLY A 208 -28.60 19.34 -6.33
N HIS A 209 -27.52 19.10 -5.62
CA HIS A 209 -26.45 18.20 -6.02
C HIS A 209 -25.96 17.36 -4.83
N LYS A 210 -26.57 16.21 -4.62
CA LYS A 210 -26.18 15.31 -3.51
C LYS A 210 -24.71 14.87 -3.63
N HIS A 211 -23.91 15.22 -2.65
CA HIS A 211 -22.53 14.79 -2.50
C HIS A 211 -22.14 14.72 -1.02
N VAL A 212 -21.06 14.02 -0.69
CA VAL A 212 -20.49 14.01 0.64
C VAL A 212 -19.51 15.18 0.75
N PRO A 213 -19.73 16.15 1.68
CA PRO A 213 -18.77 17.24 1.87
C PRO A 213 -17.40 16.73 2.33
N ALA A 214 -16.32 17.38 1.87
CA ALA A 214 -14.95 16.96 2.17
C ALA A 214 -14.66 16.89 3.67
N SER A 215 -15.27 17.77 4.48
CA SER A 215 -15.13 17.74 5.96
C SER A 215 -15.55 16.41 6.57
N TYR A 216 -16.58 15.76 6.03
CA TYR A 216 -17.06 14.46 6.50
C TYR A 216 -16.13 13.30 6.06
N LEU A 217 -15.53 13.40 4.87
CA LEU A 217 -14.54 12.41 4.41
C LEU A 217 -13.22 12.51 5.20
N ARG A 218 -12.95 13.65 5.82
CA ARG A 218 -11.75 13.92 6.64
C ARG A 218 -12.03 13.94 8.15
N ALA A 219 -13.17 13.38 8.57
CA ALA A 219 -13.57 13.26 9.95
C ALA A 219 -13.04 11.96 10.59
N SER A 220 -13.24 11.77 11.90
CA SER A 220 -12.80 10.59 12.63
C SER A 220 -13.35 9.29 12.05
N GLN A 221 -12.75 8.16 12.45
CA GLN A 221 -13.23 6.84 12.03
C GLN A 221 -14.71 6.64 12.31
N ASP A 222 -15.17 7.01 13.51
CA ASP A 222 -16.54 6.80 13.95
C ASP A 222 -17.52 7.70 13.18
N GLN A 223 -17.12 8.94 12.89
CA GLN A 223 -17.93 9.87 12.10
C GLN A 223 -18.07 9.40 10.65
N ARG A 224 -16.97 8.92 10.02
CA ARG A 224 -17.01 8.34 8.66
C ARG A 224 -17.84 7.05 8.62
N LEU A 225 -17.70 6.21 9.65
CA LEU A 225 -18.50 4.99 9.77
C LEU A 225 -19.99 5.33 9.94
N ALA A 226 -20.34 6.31 10.77
CA ALA A 226 -21.71 6.76 10.96
C ALA A 226 -22.34 7.26 9.64
N LEU A 227 -21.60 8.08 8.88
CA LEU A 227 -22.03 8.52 7.55
C LEU A 227 -22.29 7.35 6.59
N LEU A 228 -21.34 6.40 6.53
CA LEU A 228 -21.49 5.19 5.71
C LEU A 228 -22.70 4.36 6.18
N GLN A 229 -22.90 4.22 7.49
CA GLN A 229 -24.07 3.50 8.03
C GLN A 229 -25.40 4.13 7.60
N GLY A 230 -25.49 5.46 7.56
CA GLY A 230 -26.67 6.14 7.06
C GLY A 230 -26.96 5.83 5.59
N LEU A 231 -25.95 5.90 4.74
CA LEU A 231 -26.05 5.51 3.33
C LEU A 231 -26.41 4.01 3.17
N MET A 232 -25.87 3.15 3.99
CA MET A 232 -26.14 1.72 3.95
C MET A 232 -27.54 1.36 4.46
N ASP A 233 -28.07 2.10 5.43
CA ASP A 233 -29.40 1.85 5.95
C ASP A 233 -30.50 2.24 4.95
N THR A 234 -30.22 3.18 4.06
CA THR A 234 -31.10 3.54 2.94
C THR A 234 -30.81 2.67 1.71
N ASP A 235 -29.81 3.02 0.91
CA ASP A 235 -29.49 2.41 -0.40
C ASP A 235 -28.68 1.11 -0.33
N GLY A 236 -28.20 0.74 0.87
CA GLY A 236 -27.41 -0.47 1.05
C GLY A 236 -28.27 -1.72 1.23
N THR A 237 -27.71 -2.86 0.83
CA THR A 237 -28.29 -4.18 1.00
C THR A 237 -27.27 -5.20 1.53
N VAL A 238 -27.75 -6.35 1.98
CA VAL A 238 -26.92 -7.49 2.35
C VAL A 238 -27.10 -8.59 1.32
N ALA A 239 -26.01 -9.03 0.71
CA ALA A 239 -26.03 -10.09 -0.30
C ALA A 239 -26.53 -11.41 0.30
N LYS A 240 -27.64 -11.95 -0.22
CA LYS A 240 -28.38 -13.10 0.32
C LYS A 240 -27.49 -14.33 0.63
N HIS A 241 -26.55 -14.67 -0.25
CA HIS A 241 -25.75 -15.90 -0.09
C HIS A 241 -24.42 -15.69 0.69
N SER A 242 -23.85 -14.49 0.61
CA SER A 242 -22.54 -14.22 1.21
C SER A 242 -22.60 -13.45 2.53
N GLY A 243 -23.69 -12.75 2.79
CA GLY A 243 -23.81 -11.82 3.91
C GLY A 243 -22.91 -10.59 3.77
N ALA A 244 -22.33 -10.36 2.58
CA ALA A 244 -21.52 -9.19 2.30
C ALA A 244 -22.38 -7.94 2.19
N ALA A 245 -21.83 -6.79 2.56
CA ALA A 245 -22.45 -5.50 2.33
C ALA A 245 -22.42 -5.15 0.83
N GLU A 246 -23.52 -4.63 0.31
CA GLU A 246 -23.63 -4.12 -1.05
C GLU A 246 -24.27 -2.73 -1.02
N PHE A 247 -23.68 -1.80 -1.78
CA PHE A 247 -24.20 -0.45 -2.00
C PHE A 247 -24.29 -0.18 -3.48
N THR A 248 -25.43 0.36 -3.96
CA THR A 248 -25.64 0.67 -5.37
C THR A 248 -26.05 2.12 -5.54
N THR A 249 -25.41 2.82 -6.47
CA THR A 249 -25.76 4.21 -6.80
C THR A 249 -25.68 4.46 -8.30
N THR A 250 -26.48 5.42 -8.78
CA THR A 250 -26.40 5.98 -10.14
C THR A 250 -25.66 7.32 -10.18
N SER A 251 -25.31 7.87 -9.01
CA SER A 251 -24.56 9.12 -8.88
C SER A 251 -23.06 8.84 -8.88
N SER A 252 -22.32 9.43 -9.83
CA SER A 252 -20.86 9.33 -9.89
C SER A 252 -20.18 9.99 -8.69
N THR A 253 -20.75 11.08 -8.15
CA THR A 253 -20.21 11.76 -6.96
C THR A 253 -20.37 10.91 -5.70
N LEU A 254 -21.53 10.26 -5.53
CA LEU A 254 -21.72 9.34 -4.40
C LEU A 254 -20.88 8.04 -4.57
N ARG A 255 -20.69 7.57 -5.81
CA ARG A 255 -19.75 6.46 -6.09
C ARG A 255 -18.37 6.75 -5.55
N ASP A 256 -17.80 7.91 -5.91
CA ASP A 256 -16.44 8.28 -5.51
C ASP A 256 -16.34 8.47 -3.99
N ALA A 257 -17.33 9.12 -3.38
CA ALA A 257 -17.37 9.31 -1.92
C ALA A 257 -17.50 8.00 -1.14
N VAL A 258 -18.39 7.09 -1.59
CA VAL A 258 -18.57 5.77 -0.94
C VAL A 258 -17.33 4.91 -1.11
N GLN A 259 -16.68 4.93 -2.26
CA GLN A 259 -15.40 4.24 -2.45
C GLN A 259 -14.36 4.76 -1.46
N GLU A 260 -14.22 6.08 -1.32
CA GLU A 260 -13.30 6.68 -0.37
C GLU A 260 -13.64 6.33 1.09
N LEU A 261 -14.93 6.35 1.48
CA LEU A 261 -15.35 5.92 2.81
C LEU A 261 -14.95 4.47 3.08
N ILE A 262 -15.23 3.55 2.18
CA ILE A 262 -14.92 2.12 2.35
C ILE A 262 -13.41 1.92 2.50
N VAL A 263 -12.57 2.49 1.62
CA VAL A 263 -11.13 2.26 1.65
C VAL A 263 -10.47 2.98 2.83
N SER A 264 -10.95 4.17 3.20
CA SER A 264 -10.45 4.93 4.35
C SER A 264 -10.83 4.29 5.70
N LEU A 265 -11.83 3.40 5.72
CA LEU A 265 -12.19 2.57 6.87
C LEU A 265 -11.46 1.23 6.92
N GLY A 266 -10.47 1.00 6.04
CA GLY A 266 -9.62 -0.17 6.04
C GLY A 266 -10.21 -1.38 5.30
N TRP A 267 -11.14 -1.18 4.39
CA TRP A 267 -11.74 -2.26 3.61
C TRP A 267 -11.44 -2.11 2.12
N LYS A 268 -11.42 -3.23 1.41
CA LYS A 268 -11.42 -3.23 -0.05
C LYS A 268 -12.83 -3.52 -0.56
N ALA A 269 -13.26 -2.80 -1.59
CA ALA A 269 -14.52 -3.04 -2.26
C ALA A 269 -14.30 -3.15 -3.75
N ARG A 270 -14.91 -4.16 -4.35
CA ARG A 270 -14.98 -4.26 -5.81
C ARG A 270 -16.14 -3.42 -6.31
N ALA A 271 -15.84 -2.42 -7.11
CA ALA A 271 -16.85 -1.65 -7.84
C ALA A 271 -17.19 -2.35 -9.16
N ARG A 272 -18.46 -2.56 -9.43
CA ARG A 272 -18.94 -3.05 -10.72
C ARG A 272 -19.82 -2.01 -11.37
N GLU A 273 -19.49 -1.68 -12.59
CA GLU A 273 -20.35 -0.86 -13.43
C GLU A 273 -21.40 -1.72 -14.11
N GLY A 274 -22.58 -1.18 -14.26
CA GLY A 274 -23.72 -1.81 -14.92
C GLY A 274 -24.71 -0.76 -15.44
N ARG A 275 -25.86 -1.18 -15.87
CA ARG A 275 -26.94 -0.28 -16.33
C ARG A 275 -28.11 -0.33 -15.35
N ALA A 276 -28.60 0.85 -14.95
CA ALA A 276 -29.84 0.96 -14.20
C ALA A 276 -31.03 0.77 -15.17
N LYS A 277 -32.04 0.02 -14.75
CA LYS A 277 -33.27 -0.17 -15.54
C LYS A 277 -34.49 0.09 -14.66
N LEU A 278 -35.45 0.83 -15.19
CA LEU A 278 -36.75 1.06 -14.58
C LEU A 278 -37.80 0.67 -15.59
N HIS A 279 -38.66 -0.29 -15.26
CA HIS A 279 -39.68 -0.86 -16.15
C HIS A 279 -39.11 -1.26 -17.54
N GLY A 280 -37.91 -1.85 -17.56
CA GLY A 280 -37.22 -2.25 -18.78
C GLY A 280 -36.50 -1.13 -19.52
N LYS A 281 -36.75 0.14 -19.21
CA LYS A 281 -36.10 1.30 -19.81
C LYS A 281 -34.74 1.51 -19.17
N ASP A 282 -33.70 1.76 -19.99
CA ASP A 282 -32.37 2.10 -19.54
C ASP A 282 -32.34 3.50 -18.92
N CYS A 283 -31.85 3.59 -17.69
CA CYS A 283 -31.78 4.83 -16.89
C CYS A 283 -30.32 5.30 -16.70
N GLY A 284 -29.38 4.76 -17.47
CA GLY A 284 -27.98 5.19 -17.39
C GLY A 284 -27.07 4.24 -16.58
N PRO A 285 -25.83 4.64 -16.33
CA PRO A 285 -24.88 3.83 -15.59
C PRO A 285 -25.26 3.71 -14.11
N LYS A 286 -24.94 2.57 -13.52
CA LYS A 286 -24.98 2.35 -12.08
C LYS A 286 -23.69 1.68 -11.61
N TRP A 287 -23.30 1.94 -10.38
CA TRP A 287 -22.14 1.32 -9.75
C TRP A 287 -22.58 0.57 -8.49
N THR A 288 -22.14 -0.69 -8.40
CA THR A 288 -22.41 -1.54 -7.24
C THR A 288 -21.11 -1.90 -6.56
N PHE A 289 -20.97 -1.51 -5.30
CA PHE A 289 -19.88 -1.92 -4.41
C PHE A 289 -20.28 -3.15 -3.63
N LYS A 290 -19.33 -4.07 -3.47
CA LYS A 290 -19.53 -5.25 -2.63
C LYS A 290 -18.28 -5.51 -1.81
N TRP A 291 -18.44 -5.62 -0.47
CA TRP A 291 -17.35 -5.89 0.45
C TRP A 291 -17.81 -6.65 1.67
N VAL A 292 -16.85 -7.20 2.42
CA VAL A 292 -17.08 -7.81 3.73
C VAL A 292 -16.36 -6.95 4.76
N ALA A 293 -17.11 -6.39 5.69
CA ALA A 293 -16.61 -5.57 6.77
C ALA A 293 -16.31 -6.43 8.02
N ASP A 294 -15.40 -5.97 8.85
CA ASP A 294 -15.07 -6.57 10.16
C ASP A 294 -15.93 -6.01 11.30
N ARG A 295 -16.72 -4.99 11.03
CA ARG A 295 -17.63 -4.30 11.95
C ARG A 295 -18.95 -3.97 11.25
N PRO A 296 -20.06 -3.70 12.02
CA PRO A 296 -21.36 -3.43 11.45
C PRO A 296 -21.36 -2.13 10.61
N VAL A 297 -21.84 -2.23 9.36
CA VAL A 297 -22.06 -1.08 8.47
C VAL A 297 -23.57 -0.73 8.34
N PHE A 298 -24.39 -1.36 9.14
CA PHE A 298 -25.82 -1.09 9.26
C PHE A 298 -26.17 -0.81 10.71
N ARG A 299 -27.07 0.16 10.97
CA ARG A 299 -27.71 0.36 12.26
C ARG A 299 -29.09 -0.30 12.30
N LEU A 300 -29.81 -0.37 11.17
CA LEU A 300 -31.09 -1.07 11.07
C LEU A 300 -30.93 -2.56 11.39
N GLU A 301 -31.58 -3.00 12.47
CA GLU A 301 -31.41 -4.35 13.03
C GLU A 301 -31.72 -5.45 12.02
N ARG A 302 -32.74 -5.27 11.15
CA ARG A 302 -33.09 -6.24 10.11
C ARG A 302 -31.97 -6.46 9.10
N LYS A 303 -31.14 -5.43 8.79
CA LYS A 303 -29.97 -5.53 7.90
C LYS A 303 -28.74 -6.02 8.68
N ARG A 304 -28.56 -5.53 9.90
CA ARG A 304 -27.43 -5.87 10.78
C ARG A 304 -27.39 -7.37 11.11
N ARG A 305 -28.52 -8.00 11.41
CA ARG A 305 -28.61 -9.44 11.76
C ARG A 305 -28.14 -10.36 10.64
N VAL A 306 -28.35 -9.98 9.40
CA VAL A 306 -27.99 -10.79 8.23
C VAL A 306 -26.64 -10.43 7.65
N GLN A 307 -26.04 -9.31 8.10
CA GLN A 307 -24.68 -8.93 7.71
C GLN A 307 -23.67 -9.93 8.28
N ARG A 308 -22.80 -10.43 7.43
CA ARG A 308 -21.69 -11.26 7.86
C ARG A 308 -20.48 -10.39 8.16
N LEU A 309 -20.04 -10.41 9.40
CA LEU A 309 -18.77 -9.84 9.81
C LEU A 309 -17.69 -10.92 9.63
N ALA A 310 -16.63 -10.63 8.93
CA ALA A 310 -15.52 -11.55 8.77
C ALA A 310 -14.23 -10.82 8.43
N CYS A 311 -13.18 -11.22 9.12
CA CYS A 311 -11.82 -10.84 8.80
C CYS A 311 -11.11 -12.06 8.20
N ARG A 312 -11.24 -12.24 6.88
CA ARG A 312 -10.62 -13.34 6.15
C ARG A 312 -9.35 -12.85 5.44
N ARG A 313 -8.44 -13.77 5.11
CA ARG A 313 -7.26 -13.46 4.29
C ARG A 313 -7.63 -12.70 3.02
N THR A 314 -8.68 -13.12 2.31
CA THR A 314 -9.16 -12.48 1.09
C THR A 314 -9.71 -11.07 1.29
N THR A 315 -10.02 -10.67 2.52
CA THR A 315 -10.45 -9.31 2.86
C THR A 315 -9.29 -8.44 3.35
N ARG A 316 -8.22 -9.06 3.85
CA ARG A 316 -7.03 -8.38 4.38
C ARG A 316 -5.95 -8.12 3.33
N PHE A 317 -6.05 -8.76 2.16
CA PHE A 317 -5.05 -8.66 1.10
C PHE A 317 -5.71 -8.35 -0.25
N ARG A 318 -5.02 -7.54 -1.07
CA ARG A 318 -5.29 -7.37 -2.50
C ARG A 318 -4.39 -8.32 -3.27
N TYR A 319 -4.97 -9.14 -4.13
CA TYR A 319 -4.23 -10.08 -4.97
C TYR A 319 -3.93 -9.45 -6.31
N LEU A 320 -2.70 -9.57 -6.77
CA LEU A 320 -2.31 -9.14 -8.11
C LEU A 320 -2.91 -10.11 -9.13
N VAL A 321 -3.72 -9.58 -10.05
CA VAL A 321 -4.39 -10.40 -11.08
C VAL A 321 -3.84 -10.16 -12.48
N ALA A 322 -3.31 -8.97 -12.76
CA ALA A 322 -2.58 -8.64 -13.98
C ALA A 322 -1.41 -7.70 -13.66
N CYS A 323 -0.39 -7.73 -14.49
CA CYS A 323 0.75 -6.83 -14.48
C CYS A 323 1.19 -6.68 -15.93
N ASP A 324 0.63 -5.69 -16.61
CA ASP A 324 0.75 -5.50 -18.05
C ASP A 324 1.69 -4.34 -18.31
N GLU A 325 2.63 -4.53 -19.23
CA GLU A 325 3.49 -3.46 -19.69
C GLU A 325 2.66 -2.39 -20.42
N ILE A 326 2.91 -1.13 -20.12
CA ILE A 326 2.21 0.01 -20.69
C ILE A 326 3.21 1.00 -21.32
N MET A 327 2.71 1.89 -22.16
CA MET A 327 3.49 3.05 -22.59
C MET A 327 3.99 3.83 -21.39
N PRO A 328 5.28 4.18 -21.31
CA PRO A 328 5.84 4.95 -20.22
C PRO A 328 5.07 6.26 -19.99
N VAL A 329 4.74 6.52 -18.74
CA VAL A 329 4.05 7.74 -18.29
C VAL A 329 4.89 8.45 -17.24
N PRO A 330 4.79 9.79 -17.14
CA PRO A 330 5.52 10.55 -16.13
C PRO A 330 5.17 10.06 -14.73
N MET A 331 6.18 9.68 -13.95
CA MET A 331 6.06 9.16 -12.59
C MET A 331 6.90 9.98 -11.62
N ARG A 332 6.54 9.95 -10.35
CA ARG A 332 7.29 10.60 -9.27
C ARG A 332 7.47 9.65 -8.11
N CYS A 333 8.68 9.54 -7.63
CA CYS A 333 8.99 8.95 -6.32
C CYS A 333 8.87 10.03 -5.24
N ILE A 334 8.54 9.62 -4.01
CA ILE A 334 8.54 10.49 -2.83
C ILE A 334 9.23 9.77 -1.68
N THR A 335 9.90 10.52 -0.81
CA THR A 335 10.41 10.02 0.46
C THR A 335 9.46 10.44 1.56
N VAL A 336 9.18 9.53 2.50
CA VAL A 336 8.25 9.74 3.61
C VAL A 336 8.89 9.34 4.93
N ASP A 337 8.50 9.99 6.02
CA ASP A 337 8.96 9.73 7.38
C ASP A 337 8.26 8.54 8.06
N SER A 338 7.49 7.74 7.30
CA SER A 338 6.85 6.56 7.86
C SER A 338 7.88 5.50 8.26
N ALA A 339 7.70 4.86 9.42
CA ALA A 339 8.62 3.85 9.96
C ALA A 339 8.79 2.62 9.04
N SER A 340 7.85 2.36 8.15
CA SER A 340 7.88 1.25 7.18
C SER A 340 8.39 1.67 5.80
N GLY A 341 8.61 2.97 5.56
CA GLY A 341 8.85 3.51 4.22
C GLY A 341 7.67 3.33 3.26
N LEU A 342 6.50 2.90 3.75
CA LEU A 342 5.29 2.71 2.95
C LEU A 342 4.39 3.94 3.04
N PHE A 343 3.73 4.25 1.94
CA PHE A 343 2.67 5.26 1.87
C PHE A 343 1.51 4.77 1.01
N LEU A 344 0.35 5.43 1.14
CA LEU A 344 -0.85 5.07 0.41
C LEU A 344 -0.95 5.84 -0.89
N ALA A 345 -1.06 5.12 -2.01
CA ALA A 345 -1.19 5.70 -3.34
C ALA A 345 -2.54 5.39 -3.99
N GLY A 346 -2.98 6.31 -4.84
CA GLY A 346 -4.20 6.18 -5.64
C GLY A 346 -5.49 6.22 -4.82
N ARG A 347 -6.64 6.18 -5.53
CA ARG A 347 -7.97 6.22 -4.90
C ARG A 347 -8.29 4.97 -4.07
N ALA A 348 -7.62 3.86 -4.34
CA ALA A 348 -7.79 2.61 -3.61
C ALA A 348 -6.90 2.51 -2.35
N MET A 349 -6.12 3.56 -2.05
CA MET A 349 -5.21 3.61 -0.91
C MET A 349 -4.31 2.36 -0.87
N ILE A 350 -3.55 2.16 -1.97
CA ILE A 350 -2.68 1.01 -2.16
C ILE A 350 -1.35 1.30 -1.45
N PRO A 351 -0.92 0.48 -0.47
CA PRO A 351 0.40 0.60 0.12
C PRO A 351 1.48 0.39 -0.94
N THR A 352 2.35 1.36 -1.10
CA THR A 352 3.48 1.33 -2.01
C THR A 352 4.73 1.82 -1.31
N HIS A 353 5.89 1.38 -1.80
CA HIS A 353 7.15 1.59 -1.11
C HIS A 353 7.84 2.88 -1.53
N ASN A 354 8.56 3.44 -0.58
CA ASN A 354 9.58 4.45 -0.79
C ASN A 354 10.97 3.79 -0.93
N THR A 355 11.97 4.56 -1.24
CA THR A 355 13.29 4.17 -1.73
C THR A 355 14.11 3.29 -0.78
N TRP A 356 14.12 1.98 -0.98
CA TRP A 356 15.15 1.06 -0.52
C TRP A 356 16.13 0.72 -1.65
N ALA A 357 16.22 1.58 -2.65
CA ALA A 357 16.94 1.26 -3.89
C ALA A 357 18.41 0.88 -3.65
N LEU A 358 19.12 1.56 -2.74
CA LEU A 358 20.51 1.25 -2.43
C LEU A 358 20.68 -0.07 -1.69
N GLU A 359 19.80 -0.38 -0.74
CA GLU A 359 19.88 -1.60 0.07
C GLU A 359 19.39 -2.84 -0.68
N ALA A 360 18.46 -2.66 -1.59
CA ALA A 360 17.93 -3.74 -2.43
C ALA A 360 18.81 -4.07 -3.63
N GLU A 361 19.55 -3.10 -4.16
CA GLU A 361 20.36 -3.28 -5.37
C GLU A 361 21.37 -4.44 -5.29
N PRO A 362 22.17 -4.60 -4.20
CA PRO A 362 23.11 -5.72 -4.11
C PRO A 362 22.46 -7.08 -3.96
N LEU A 363 21.14 -7.13 -3.65
CA LEU A 363 20.43 -8.39 -3.47
C LEU A 363 20.33 -9.21 -4.77
N ARG A 364 20.50 -8.59 -5.92
CA ARG A 364 20.58 -9.25 -7.23
C ARG A 364 21.66 -10.33 -7.28
N TYR A 365 22.77 -10.13 -6.56
CA TYR A 365 23.97 -10.97 -6.65
C TYR A 365 24.38 -11.58 -5.33
N ILE A 366 23.95 -11.00 -4.19
CA ILE A 366 24.51 -11.31 -2.86
C ILE A 366 24.33 -12.80 -2.46
N GLN A 367 23.26 -13.47 -2.90
CA GLN A 367 23.01 -14.87 -2.59
C GLN A 367 23.43 -15.83 -3.71
N THR A 368 23.65 -15.33 -4.92
CA THR A 368 23.85 -16.17 -6.11
C THR A 368 25.28 -16.18 -6.62
N VAL A 369 26.06 -15.14 -6.34
CA VAL A 369 27.42 -14.99 -6.86
C VAL A 369 28.43 -15.07 -5.73
N PRO A 370 29.25 -16.15 -5.66
CA PRO A 370 30.30 -16.26 -4.65
C PRO A 370 31.33 -15.12 -4.75
N GLY A 371 31.72 -14.54 -3.60
CA GLY A 371 32.68 -13.46 -3.55
C GLY A 371 32.12 -12.08 -3.90
N PHE A 372 30.82 -11.96 -4.18
CA PHE A 372 30.18 -10.66 -4.33
C PHE A 372 30.03 -9.97 -2.97
N GLY A 373 30.23 -8.66 -2.94
CA GLY A 373 30.03 -7.86 -1.73
C GLY A 373 29.94 -6.38 -2.04
N GLY A 374 29.57 -5.60 -1.04
CA GLY A 374 29.40 -4.17 -1.24
C GLY A 374 29.56 -3.35 0.01
N VAL A 375 29.64 -2.04 -0.20
CA VAL A 375 29.62 -1.06 0.86
C VAL A 375 28.63 0.04 0.52
N MET A 376 27.90 0.51 1.53
CA MET A 376 27.02 1.66 1.41
C MET A 376 27.47 2.76 2.37
N PHE A 377 27.52 3.98 1.85
CA PHE A 377 28.02 5.13 2.59
C PHE A 377 26.94 6.14 2.91
N ARG A 378 26.98 6.65 4.14
CA ARG A 378 26.32 7.87 4.59
C ARG A 378 27.36 8.86 5.12
N ARG A 379 27.04 10.16 5.19
CA ARG A 379 28.01 11.17 5.58
C ARG A 379 28.58 10.94 6.97
N THR A 380 27.73 10.67 7.98
CA THR A 380 28.17 10.48 9.37
C THR A 380 27.72 9.13 9.94
N SER A 381 28.45 8.63 10.95
CA SER A 381 28.07 7.41 11.66
C SER A 381 26.70 7.50 12.32
N VAL A 382 26.34 8.67 12.85
CA VAL A 382 25.04 8.95 13.46
C VAL A 382 23.93 8.75 12.44
N GLN A 383 24.10 9.25 11.21
CA GLN A 383 23.10 9.08 10.14
C GLN A 383 22.95 7.63 9.68
N VAL A 384 24.00 6.81 9.77
CA VAL A 384 23.90 5.36 9.49
C VAL A 384 23.09 4.65 10.56
N LEU A 385 23.28 5.02 11.85
CA LEU A 385 22.76 4.29 13.01
C LEU A 385 21.44 4.83 13.55
N ASN A 386 21.00 6.02 13.14
CA ASN A 386 19.74 6.60 13.60
C ASN A 386 18.58 5.66 13.30
N LYS A 387 17.52 5.75 14.12
CA LYS A 387 16.26 5.07 13.84
C LYS A 387 15.71 5.53 12.47
N GLY A 388 15.46 4.57 11.58
CA GLY A 388 15.11 4.85 10.17
C GLY A 388 16.33 5.17 9.29
N GLY A 389 17.57 5.05 9.81
CA GLY A 389 18.78 5.10 9.00
C GLY A 389 19.07 3.76 8.32
N MET A 390 20.01 3.75 7.37
CA MET A 390 20.32 2.57 6.54
C MET A 390 20.58 1.30 7.36
N TRP A 391 21.26 1.39 8.51
CA TRP A 391 21.49 0.22 9.36
C TRP A 391 20.18 -0.32 9.98
N ASP A 392 19.32 0.57 10.47
CA ASP A 392 18.02 0.20 11.05
C ASP A 392 17.09 -0.39 10.00
N GLU A 393 17.02 0.23 8.83
CA GLU A 393 16.20 -0.25 7.70
C GLU A 393 16.68 -1.62 7.17
N SER A 394 17.98 -1.88 7.17
CA SER A 394 18.54 -3.16 6.73
C SER A 394 17.99 -4.36 7.52
N PHE A 395 17.56 -4.17 8.79
CA PHE A 395 16.89 -5.21 9.59
C PHE A 395 15.49 -5.56 9.09
N THR A 396 14.90 -4.74 8.25
CA THR A 396 13.62 -5.04 7.62
C THR A 396 13.76 -5.88 6.36
N ILE A 397 14.97 -5.91 5.76
CA ILE A 397 15.24 -6.60 4.48
C ILE A 397 16.09 -7.85 4.68
N TYR A 398 17.29 -7.70 5.24
CA TYR A 398 18.35 -8.72 5.19
C TYR A 398 18.10 -9.98 6.01
N PRO A 399 17.39 -9.95 7.17
CA PRO A 399 17.02 -11.16 7.89
C PRO A 399 16.14 -12.12 7.07
N HIS A 400 15.39 -11.62 6.08
CA HIS A 400 14.58 -12.46 5.19
C HIS A 400 15.44 -13.33 4.27
N LEU A 401 16.67 -12.89 4.01
CA LEU A 401 17.68 -13.61 3.25
C LEU A 401 18.55 -14.49 4.14
N ARG A 402 18.18 -14.68 5.42
CA ARG A 402 18.93 -15.40 6.44
C ARG A 402 20.30 -14.79 6.70
N ALA A 403 20.46 -13.49 6.44
CA ALA A 403 21.70 -12.79 6.73
C ALA A 403 21.89 -12.61 8.25
N GLU A 404 23.14 -12.64 8.67
CA GLU A 404 23.56 -12.43 10.06
C GLU A 404 24.22 -11.07 10.20
N SER A 405 23.75 -10.27 11.18
CA SER A 405 24.29 -8.93 11.42
C SER A 405 25.46 -8.93 12.40
N ASN A 406 26.43 -8.09 12.14
CA ASN A 406 27.50 -7.73 13.06
C ASN A 406 27.46 -6.23 13.34
N ILE A 407 26.91 -5.85 14.49
CA ILE A 407 26.72 -4.46 14.88
C ILE A 407 28.05 -3.70 15.09
N THR A 408 29.10 -4.39 15.54
CA THR A 408 30.41 -3.76 15.77
C THR A 408 31.07 -3.32 14.46
N ARG A 409 30.87 -4.09 13.39
CA ARG A 409 31.43 -3.81 12.07
C ARG A 409 30.43 -3.12 11.13
N LEU A 410 29.15 -2.98 11.55
CA LEU A 410 28.03 -2.57 10.71
C LEU A 410 28.00 -3.35 9.40
N GLU A 411 28.01 -4.67 9.52
CA GLU A 411 28.16 -5.59 8.39
C GLU A 411 27.11 -6.70 8.48
N TRP A 412 26.55 -7.06 7.35
CA TRP A 412 25.71 -8.23 7.17
C TRP A 412 26.44 -9.31 6.39
N THR A 413 26.35 -10.57 6.84
CA THR A 413 26.87 -11.74 6.16
C THR A 413 25.73 -12.58 5.61
N PHE A 414 25.80 -12.92 4.34
CA PHE A 414 24.71 -13.59 3.60
C PHE A 414 25.10 -15.03 3.24
N PRO A 415 24.26 -16.05 3.61
CA PRO A 415 24.43 -17.41 3.13
C PRO A 415 24.04 -17.53 1.64
N PRO A 416 24.49 -18.58 0.90
CA PRO A 416 25.38 -19.63 1.37
C PRO A 416 26.87 -19.27 1.25
N HIS A 417 27.23 -18.16 0.59
CA HIS A 417 28.59 -17.84 0.19
C HIS A 417 29.38 -16.96 1.18
N SER A 418 28.76 -16.62 2.32
CA SER A 418 29.33 -15.66 3.29
C SER A 418 29.68 -14.30 2.68
N ASN A 419 28.94 -13.92 1.66
CA ASN A 419 29.05 -12.59 1.04
C ASN A 419 28.65 -11.50 2.02
N ARG A 420 29.23 -10.29 1.87
CA ARG A 420 29.09 -9.25 2.87
C ARG A 420 28.64 -7.93 2.29
N ILE A 421 27.78 -7.24 3.05
CA ILE A 421 27.42 -5.84 2.83
C ILE A 421 27.79 -5.07 4.10
N ARG A 422 28.61 -4.04 3.94
CA ARG A 422 29.05 -3.18 5.03
C ARG A 422 28.42 -1.80 4.89
N PHE A 423 28.02 -1.20 6.02
CA PHE A 423 27.60 0.19 6.11
C PHE A 423 28.75 1.02 6.64
N GLY A 424 29.15 2.03 5.87
CA GLY A 424 30.25 2.91 6.17
C GLY A 424 29.82 4.37 6.28
N HIS A 425 30.68 5.17 6.88
CA HIS A 425 30.54 6.62 6.87
C HIS A 425 31.84 7.26 6.42
N MET A 426 31.76 8.49 5.93
CA MET A 426 32.93 9.20 5.43
C MET A 426 32.82 10.69 5.78
N GLU A 427 32.89 10.97 7.08
CA GLU A 427 32.75 12.32 7.63
C GLU A 427 33.92 13.23 7.29
N HIS A 428 35.15 12.67 7.33
CA HIS A 428 36.37 13.40 7.07
C HIS A 428 37.04 12.93 5.78
N GLU A 429 37.77 13.84 5.12
CA GLU A 429 38.49 13.53 3.88
C GLU A 429 39.47 12.34 4.02
N LYS A 430 40.19 12.27 5.13
CA LYS A 430 41.15 11.19 5.40
C LYS A 430 40.51 9.82 5.55
N THR A 431 39.21 9.72 5.88
CA THR A 431 38.50 8.45 6.05
C THR A 431 38.46 7.62 4.77
N ARG A 432 38.61 8.26 3.59
CA ARG A 432 38.73 7.54 2.32
C ARG A 432 39.93 6.58 2.27
N PHE A 433 40.99 6.88 2.99
CA PHE A 433 42.21 6.04 3.02
C PHE A 433 42.02 4.75 3.81
N ASP A 434 41.04 4.66 4.70
CA ASP A 434 40.69 3.41 5.42
C ASP A 434 40.26 2.29 4.46
N TRP A 435 39.93 2.66 3.23
CA TRP A 435 39.52 1.74 2.16
C TRP A 435 40.65 1.41 1.18
N GLN A 436 41.90 1.82 1.50
CA GLN A 436 43.03 1.52 0.66
C GLN A 436 43.26 0.01 0.54
N GLY A 437 43.42 -0.48 -0.71
CA GLY A 437 43.58 -1.90 -0.99
C GLY A 437 42.26 -2.70 -1.11
N ALA A 438 41.11 -2.12 -0.77
CA ALA A 438 39.84 -2.80 -0.89
C ALA A 438 39.47 -3.08 -2.37
N GLN A 439 38.77 -4.20 -2.57
CA GLN A 439 38.11 -4.56 -3.83
C GLN A 439 36.63 -4.69 -3.55
N ILE A 440 35.82 -3.77 -4.10
CA ILE A 440 34.44 -3.60 -3.74
C ILE A 440 33.60 -3.67 -5.01
N PRO A 441 32.90 -4.79 -5.28
CA PRO A 441 32.04 -4.94 -6.45
C PRO A 441 30.88 -3.94 -6.51
N TYR A 442 30.28 -3.63 -5.37
CA TYR A 442 29.17 -2.69 -5.26
C TYR A 442 29.47 -1.56 -4.28
N ILE A 443 29.33 -0.31 -4.71
CA ILE A 443 29.41 0.87 -3.85
C ILE A 443 28.08 1.64 -3.94
N GLY A 444 27.42 1.78 -2.80
CA GLY A 444 26.22 2.60 -2.64
C GLY A 444 26.52 3.92 -1.95
N TRP A 445 26.03 5.03 -2.47
CA TRP A 445 26.13 6.34 -1.83
C TRP A 445 24.74 6.86 -1.51
N ASP A 446 24.46 7.10 -0.26
CA ASP A 446 23.23 7.72 0.14
C ASP A 446 23.48 9.20 0.42
N GLU A 447 22.71 10.06 -0.25
CA GLU A 447 22.88 11.51 -0.28
C GLU A 447 24.27 11.93 -0.82
N LEU A 448 24.56 11.59 -2.07
CA LEU A 448 25.89 11.80 -2.68
C LEU A 448 26.37 13.26 -2.62
N THR A 449 25.48 14.24 -2.68
CA THR A 449 25.82 15.67 -2.54
C THR A 449 26.43 16.04 -1.18
N HIS A 450 26.26 15.18 -0.16
CA HIS A 450 26.89 15.39 1.15
C HIS A 450 28.37 15.00 1.17
N PHE A 451 28.87 14.31 0.15
CA PHE A 451 30.27 13.89 0.05
C PHE A 451 31.05 14.84 -0.86
N THR A 452 32.36 14.84 -0.70
CA THR A 452 33.20 15.60 -1.61
C THR A 452 33.48 14.84 -2.89
N GLU A 453 33.78 15.56 -3.96
CA GLU A 453 34.17 15.01 -5.24
C GLU A 453 35.38 14.06 -5.09
N GLU A 454 36.38 14.45 -4.27
CA GLU A 454 37.57 13.65 -4.01
C GLU A 454 37.24 12.32 -3.31
N GLN A 455 36.31 12.31 -2.36
CA GLN A 455 35.88 11.08 -1.70
C GLN A 455 35.25 10.11 -2.71
N PHE A 456 34.38 10.62 -3.55
CA PHE A 456 33.70 9.82 -4.57
C PHE A 456 34.68 9.22 -5.58
N PHE A 457 35.51 10.04 -6.20
CA PHE A 457 36.46 9.58 -7.22
C PHE A 457 37.56 8.68 -6.65
N TYR A 458 38.01 8.90 -5.41
CA TYR A 458 38.91 7.98 -4.74
C TYR A 458 38.26 6.58 -4.61
N MET A 459 37.02 6.50 -4.21
CA MET A 459 36.31 5.22 -4.05
C MET A 459 36.03 4.54 -5.38
N LEU A 460 35.88 5.25 -6.49
CA LEU A 460 35.81 4.64 -7.82
C LEU A 460 37.04 3.80 -8.13
N SER A 461 38.24 4.22 -7.65
CA SER A 461 39.46 3.42 -7.80
C SER A 461 39.43 2.11 -6.99
N ARG A 462 38.54 1.98 -6.01
CA ARG A 462 38.29 0.78 -5.19
C ARG A 462 37.15 -0.08 -5.74
N ASN A 463 36.36 0.43 -6.68
CA ASN A 463 35.27 -0.29 -7.31
C ASN A 463 35.81 -1.33 -8.31
N ARG A 464 36.19 -2.48 -7.77
CA ARG A 464 36.80 -3.60 -8.49
C ARG A 464 36.11 -4.90 -8.12
N SER A 465 36.06 -5.85 -9.05
CA SER A 465 35.42 -7.13 -8.86
C SER A 465 36.27 -8.28 -9.37
N THR A 466 36.33 -9.35 -8.60
CA THR A 466 36.93 -10.64 -9.00
C THR A 466 35.90 -11.77 -9.04
N CYS A 467 34.61 -11.46 -8.76
CA CYS A 467 33.55 -12.45 -8.68
C CYS A 467 32.75 -12.64 -9.99
N GLY A 468 33.20 -12.04 -11.10
CA GLY A 468 32.53 -12.13 -12.39
C GLY A 468 31.39 -11.11 -12.59
N VAL A 469 30.96 -10.42 -11.56
CA VAL A 469 30.01 -9.29 -11.69
C VAL A 469 30.82 -8.04 -12.06
N ARG A 470 30.40 -7.32 -13.09
CA ARG A 470 30.99 -6.01 -13.42
C ARG A 470 30.83 -5.08 -12.20
N PRO A 471 31.91 -4.44 -11.72
CA PRO A 471 31.82 -3.51 -10.60
C PRO A 471 30.95 -2.31 -10.98
N TYR A 472 30.13 -1.84 -10.04
CA TYR A 472 29.22 -0.74 -10.28
C TYR A 472 28.96 0.11 -9.03
N VAL A 473 28.51 1.33 -9.29
CA VAL A 473 28.16 2.30 -8.25
C VAL A 473 26.70 2.69 -8.40
N ARG A 474 26.03 2.88 -7.28
CA ARG A 474 24.71 3.51 -7.20
C ARG A 474 24.78 4.67 -6.23
N ALA A 475 24.06 5.73 -6.53
CA ALA A 475 23.96 6.87 -5.63
C ALA A 475 22.51 7.36 -5.59
N THR A 476 22.09 7.77 -4.40
CA THR A 476 20.90 8.61 -4.21
C THR A 476 21.38 10.02 -3.87
N THR A 477 20.64 11.03 -4.27
CA THR A 477 20.91 12.40 -3.89
C THR A 477 19.71 13.28 -4.13
N ASN A 478 19.61 14.35 -3.35
CA ASN A 478 18.73 15.44 -3.66
C ASN A 478 19.36 16.33 -4.73
N PRO A 479 18.58 16.82 -5.71
CA PRO A 479 19.10 17.78 -6.68
C PRO A 479 19.59 19.04 -5.98
N ASP A 480 20.87 19.32 -6.15
CA ASP A 480 21.52 20.55 -5.70
C ASP A 480 22.30 21.12 -6.88
N ALA A 481 21.77 22.19 -7.47
CA ALA A 481 22.30 22.80 -8.68
C ALA A 481 23.73 23.36 -8.51
N ASP A 482 24.11 23.68 -7.29
CA ASP A 482 25.43 24.23 -6.96
C ASP A 482 26.43 23.14 -6.53
N SER A 483 26.01 21.86 -6.54
CA SER A 483 26.88 20.74 -6.14
C SER A 483 27.84 20.32 -7.25
N TRP A 484 28.97 19.72 -6.85
CA TRP A 484 29.88 19.06 -7.78
C TRP A 484 29.20 17.93 -8.57
N VAL A 485 28.15 17.30 -7.99
CA VAL A 485 27.36 16.24 -8.64
C VAL A 485 26.64 16.79 -9.85
N ALA A 486 26.04 18.00 -9.76
CA ALA A 486 25.39 18.64 -10.89
C ALA A 486 26.38 18.88 -12.05
N ASN A 487 27.59 19.32 -11.72
CA ASN A 487 28.67 19.48 -12.72
C ASN A 487 29.09 18.13 -13.30
N PHE A 488 29.22 17.10 -12.48
CA PHE A 488 29.62 15.75 -12.90
C PHE A 488 28.64 15.10 -13.88
N ILE A 489 27.31 15.32 -13.72
CA ILE A 489 26.28 14.76 -14.60
C ILE A 489 25.88 15.67 -15.75
N SER A 490 26.37 16.93 -15.80
CA SER A 490 25.98 17.96 -16.80
C SER A 490 26.25 17.55 -18.26
N TRP A 491 27.20 16.65 -18.50
CA TRP A 491 27.54 16.18 -19.84
C TRP A 491 26.49 15.26 -20.46
N TRP A 492 25.60 14.67 -19.67
CA TRP A 492 24.56 13.73 -20.14
C TRP A 492 23.13 14.13 -19.73
N ILE A 493 23.01 15.14 -18.86
CA ILE A 493 21.72 15.72 -18.43
C ILE A 493 21.64 17.18 -18.92
N HIS A 494 20.56 17.50 -19.62
CA HIS A 494 20.33 18.84 -20.10
C HIS A 494 20.03 19.79 -18.91
N PRO A 495 20.78 20.87 -18.72
CA PRO A 495 20.72 21.69 -17.49
C PRO A 495 19.37 22.38 -17.28
N GLU A 496 18.64 22.72 -18.34
CA GLU A 496 17.33 23.41 -18.23
C GLU A 496 16.16 22.46 -18.06
N THR A 497 16.23 21.26 -18.63
CA THR A 497 15.11 20.31 -18.65
C THR A 497 15.27 19.18 -17.64
N GLY A 498 16.47 18.94 -17.12
CA GLY A 498 16.79 17.80 -16.25
C GLY A 498 16.65 16.44 -16.96
N LEU A 499 16.49 16.43 -18.28
CA LEU A 499 16.33 15.20 -19.06
C LEU A 499 17.66 14.74 -19.66
N PRO A 500 17.85 13.42 -19.85
CA PRO A 500 19.00 12.91 -20.56
C PRO A 500 19.11 13.49 -21.96
N ILE A 501 20.33 13.83 -22.36
CA ILE A 501 20.63 14.31 -23.72
C ILE A 501 20.49 13.13 -24.69
N PRO A 502 19.55 13.18 -25.67
CA PRO A 502 19.20 12.00 -26.48
C PRO A 502 20.35 11.41 -27.29
N GLU A 503 21.31 12.24 -27.69
CA GLU A 503 22.48 11.79 -28.47
C GLU A 503 23.47 10.96 -27.65
N ILE A 504 23.43 11.07 -26.30
CA ILE A 504 24.38 10.42 -25.40
C ILE A 504 23.81 9.08 -24.89
N VAL A 505 22.49 8.99 -24.71
CA VAL A 505 21.83 7.80 -24.17
C VAL A 505 22.09 6.52 -25.01
N PRO A 506 22.05 6.53 -26.34
CA PRO A 506 22.38 5.36 -27.12
C PRO A 506 23.83 4.89 -26.98
N ALA A 507 24.77 5.81 -26.80
CA ALA A 507 26.19 5.50 -26.57
C ALA A 507 26.44 4.83 -25.21
N LEU A 508 25.63 5.18 -24.17
CA LEU A 508 25.69 4.56 -22.86
C LEU A 508 25.05 3.17 -22.82
N SER A 509 24.00 2.94 -23.61
CA SER A 509 23.33 1.64 -23.72
C SER A 509 24.13 0.63 -24.58
N ALA A 510 25.00 1.10 -25.45
CA ALA A 510 25.87 0.28 -26.30
C ALA A 510 27.20 -0.11 -25.66
N CYS A 511 27.49 0.37 -24.43
CA CYS A 511 28.67 -0.02 -23.70
C CYS A 511 28.48 -1.42 -23.09
N PRO A 512 29.23 -2.47 -23.49
CA PRO A 512 29.02 -3.86 -23.09
C PRO A 512 29.23 -4.13 -21.61
#